data_397e00ecebf0dbe21fd6095cbfdf7889
#
_entry.id   397e00ecebf0dbe21fd6095cbfdf7889
#
_cell.length_a   1.000
_cell.length_b   1.000
_cell.length_c   1.000
_cell.angle_alpha   90.00
_cell.angle_beta   90.00
_cell.angle_gamma   90.00
#
_symmetry.space_group_name_H-M   'P 1'
#
loop_
_entity.id
_entity.type
_entity.pdbx_description
1 polymer ?
#
loop_
_entity_poly.entity_id
_entity_poly.type
_entity_poly.pdbx_seq_one_letter_code
_entity_poly.pdbx_strand_id
1 'polypeptide(L)'
;SQSKVFQHIQEATGEIAAVEDLSKYADWRLQVANIPAIITCTDLMAKQHPELVVAYMKGMIRVGRWANEHKRAAAAILNKQTYYLDEDDTYEGIKHVDMVPNLSAQNIAMVNIGKDFMLKQGYIKNNFDVEKWAAPEFLAQAGKELLEGEIAKKKMQKIPTMQGRVG
;
A
#
# COMPACT_ATOMS: atom_id res chain seq x y z
N SER A 1 -4.30 -1.27 12.62
CA SER A 1 -3.39 -0.23 13.09
C SER A 1 -3.07 -0.46 14.57
N GLN A 2 -1.88 -0.03 15.02
CA GLN A 2 -1.47 -0.13 16.42
C GLN A 2 -2.47 0.53 17.38
N SER A 3 -3.27 1.48 16.91
CA SER A 3 -4.31 2.15 17.69
C SER A 3 -5.37 1.19 18.25
N LYS A 4 -5.69 0.11 17.54
CA LYS A 4 -6.64 -0.89 18.06
C LYS A 4 -6.06 -1.71 19.21
N VAL A 5 -4.79 -2.08 19.15
CA VAL A 5 -4.11 -2.76 20.25
C VAL A 5 -4.15 -1.89 21.52
N PHE A 6 -3.87 -0.59 21.40
CA PHE A 6 -3.98 0.33 22.52
C PHE A 6 -5.42 0.49 23.03
N GLN A 7 -6.41 0.51 22.15
CA GLN A 7 -7.81 0.55 22.55
C GLN A 7 -8.19 -0.69 23.38
N HIS A 8 -7.77 -1.90 22.97
CA HIS A 8 -8.01 -3.13 23.72
C HIS A 8 -7.31 -3.13 25.09
N ILE A 9 -6.07 -2.64 25.16
CA ILE A 9 -5.38 -2.48 26.44
C ILE A 9 -6.15 -1.52 27.34
N GLN A 10 -6.62 -0.38 26.81
CA GLN A 10 -7.44 0.57 27.55
C GLN A 10 -8.72 -0.07 28.08
N GLU A 11 -9.47 -0.79 27.22
CA GLU A 11 -10.72 -1.46 27.60
C GLU A 11 -10.49 -2.57 28.64
N ALA A 12 -9.37 -3.30 28.54
CA ALA A 12 -9.04 -4.40 29.43
C ALA A 12 -8.47 -3.94 30.79
N THR A 13 -7.66 -2.87 30.82
CA THR A 13 -6.91 -2.48 31.99
C THR A 13 -7.34 -1.14 32.59
N GLY A 14 -7.90 -0.24 31.79
CA GLY A 14 -8.19 1.16 32.18
C GLY A 14 -6.94 2.02 32.44
N GLU A 15 -5.72 1.49 32.18
CA GLU A 15 -4.46 2.16 32.51
C GLU A 15 -4.07 3.23 31.49
N ILE A 16 -4.62 3.16 30.28
CA ILE A 16 -4.35 4.15 29.22
C ILE A 16 -5.66 4.73 28.69
N ALA A 17 -5.61 5.98 28.27
CA ALA A 17 -6.74 6.66 27.65
C ALA A 17 -6.32 7.38 26.37
N ALA A 18 -7.20 7.39 25.37
CA ALA A 18 -6.99 8.18 24.17
C ALA A 18 -7.07 9.68 24.53
N VAL A 19 -6.01 10.42 24.25
CA VAL A 19 -5.99 11.88 24.41
C VAL A 19 -6.77 12.54 23.27
N GLU A 20 -6.56 12.07 22.05
CA GLU A 20 -7.22 12.59 20.85
C GLU A 20 -7.19 11.54 19.72
N ASP A 21 -8.23 11.51 18.93
CA ASP A 21 -8.32 10.65 17.74
C ASP A 21 -8.24 11.52 16.48
N LEU A 22 -7.06 11.58 15.89
CA LEU A 22 -6.80 12.41 14.71
C LEU A 22 -7.55 11.93 13.46
N SER A 23 -8.05 10.70 13.46
CA SER A 23 -8.82 10.17 12.33
C SER A 23 -10.21 10.82 12.17
N LYS A 24 -10.70 11.50 13.20
CA LYS A 24 -11.97 12.24 13.18
C LYS A 24 -11.92 13.54 12.37
N TYR A 25 -10.71 14.03 12.07
CA TYR A 25 -10.53 15.28 11.37
C TYR A 25 -10.46 15.04 9.86
N ALA A 26 -11.15 15.89 9.10
CA ALA A 26 -11.12 15.84 7.64
C ALA A 26 -9.78 16.31 7.04
N ASP A 27 -8.93 16.97 7.83
CA ASP A 27 -7.62 17.46 7.39
C ASP A 27 -6.64 16.28 7.23
N TRP A 28 -6.35 15.92 5.98
CA TRP A 28 -5.43 14.83 5.65
C TRP A 28 -4.03 15.00 6.24
N ARG A 29 -3.61 16.23 6.54
CA ARG A 29 -2.30 16.52 7.16
C ARG A 29 -2.21 15.96 8.59
N LEU A 30 -3.32 15.82 9.27
CA LEU A 30 -3.38 15.20 10.62
C LEU A 30 -3.28 13.67 10.53
N GLN A 31 -3.45 13.10 9.36
CA GLN A 31 -3.30 11.66 9.12
C GLN A 31 -1.85 11.24 8.81
N VAL A 32 -0.89 12.15 8.92
CA VAL A 32 0.56 11.87 8.71
C VAL A 32 1.07 10.76 9.64
N ALA A 33 0.43 10.55 10.79
CA ALA A 33 0.71 9.40 11.64
C ALA A 33 0.42 8.05 10.97
N ASN A 34 -0.39 8.05 9.93
CA ASN A 34 -0.64 6.92 9.03
C ASN A 34 0.19 7.05 7.74
N ILE A 35 1.44 7.49 7.85
CA ILE A 35 2.35 7.56 6.68
C ILE A 35 2.22 6.25 5.92
N PRO A 36 1.91 6.29 4.62
CA PRO A 36 1.76 5.09 3.83
C PRO A 36 3.05 4.26 3.91
N ALA A 37 2.92 2.96 4.03
CA ALA A 37 4.05 2.07 3.94
C ALA A 37 4.74 2.31 2.60
N ILE A 38 6.02 2.71 2.63
CA ILE A 38 6.77 3.05 1.42
C ILE A 38 7.48 1.80 0.93
N ILE A 39 7.32 1.48 -0.35
CA ILE A 39 8.12 0.47 -1.02
C ILE A 39 9.39 1.15 -1.50
N THR A 40 10.54 0.70 -1.01
CA THR A 40 11.84 1.22 -1.39
C THR A 40 12.73 0.13 -1.95
N CYS A 41 13.65 0.51 -2.83
CA CYS A 41 14.76 -0.33 -3.26
C CYS A 41 16.04 0.51 -3.33
N THR A 42 17.19 -0.14 -3.43
CA THR A 42 18.45 0.58 -3.63
C THR A 42 18.57 1.08 -5.07
N ASP A 43 19.30 2.18 -5.27
CA ASP A 43 19.65 2.67 -6.60
C ASP A 43 20.33 1.61 -7.46
N LEU A 44 21.16 0.77 -6.84
CA LEU A 44 21.83 -0.32 -7.53
C LEU A 44 20.82 -1.33 -8.10
N MET A 45 19.83 -1.75 -7.29
CA MET A 45 18.76 -2.64 -7.73
C MET A 45 17.95 -2.02 -8.86
N ALA A 46 17.54 -0.75 -8.71
CA ALA A 46 16.75 -0.05 -9.70
C ALA A 46 17.50 0.10 -11.05
N LYS A 47 18.83 0.28 -11.03
CA LYS A 47 19.64 0.46 -12.23
C LYS A 47 20.04 -0.86 -12.90
N GLN A 48 20.39 -1.89 -12.11
CA GLN A 48 20.87 -3.16 -12.65
C GLN A 48 19.76 -4.16 -12.95
N HIS A 49 18.64 -4.08 -12.23
CA HIS A 49 17.54 -5.02 -12.30
C HIS A 49 16.16 -4.33 -12.33
N PRO A 50 15.95 -3.36 -13.23
CA PRO A 50 14.68 -2.65 -13.34
C PRO A 50 13.49 -3.60 -13.58
N GLU A 51 13.71 -4.69 -14.30
CA GLU A 51 12.70 -5.72 -14.59
C GLU A 51 12.20 -6.43 -13.32
N LEU A 52 13.08 -6.62 -12.32
CA LEU A 52 12.69 -7.20 -11.02
C LEU A 52 11.85 -6.23 -10.22
N VAL A 53 12.19 -4.94 -10.24
CA VAL A 53 11.39 -3.90 -9.56
C VAL A 53 10.00 -3.83 -10.18
N VAL A 54 9.90 -3.82 -11.51
CA VAL A 54 8.61 -3.84 -12.24
C VAL A 54 7.82 -5.11 -11.92
N ALA A 55 8.47 -6.28 -11.90
CA ALA A 55 7.82 -7.55 -11.57
C ALA A 55 7.26 -7.55 -10.14
N TYR A 56 8.01 -7.02 -9.18
CA TYR A 56 7.57 -6.84 -7.80
C TYR A 56 6.36 -5.90 -7.72
N MET A 57 6.41 -4.76 -8.39
CA MET A 57 5.30 -3.79 -8.41
C MET A 57 4.03 -4.39 -9.05
N LYS A 58 4.16 -5.22 -10.10
CA LYS A 58 3.01 -5.97 -10.64
C LYS A 58 2.40 -6.92 -9.61
N GLY A 59 3.23 -7.60 -8.84
CA GLY A 59 2.79 -8.44 -7.72
C GLY A 59 2.01 -7.62 -6.69
N MET A 60 2.55 -6.49 -6.26
CA MET A 60 1.93 -5.61 -5.27
C MET A 60 0.59 -5.04 -5.75
N ILE A 61 0.48 -4.63 -7.03
CA ILE A 61 -0.79 -4.17 -7.61
C ILE A 61 -1.84 -5.29 -7.60
N ARG A 62 -1.47 -6.50 -8.00
CA ARG A 62 -2.40 -7.65 -8.01
C ARG A 62 -2.88 -8.01 -6.61
N VAL A 63 -1.95 -8.10 -5.66
CA VAL A 63 -2.27 -8.40 -4.26
C VAL A 63 -3.12 -7.29 -3.66
N GLY A 64 -2.79 -6.02 -3.92
CA GLY A 64 -3.57 -4.88 -3.44
C GLY A 64 -5.00 -4.88 -3.97
N ARG A 65 -5.20 -5.14 -5.26
CA ARG A 65 -6.55 -5.28 -5.87
C ARG A 65 -7.33 -6.41 -5.21
N TRP A 66 -6.72 -7.59 -5.10
CA TRP A 66 -7.34 -8.72 -4.44
C TRP A 66 -7.72 -8.41 -2.98
N ALA A 67 -6.81 -7.79 -2.23
CA ALA A 67 -7.03 -7.42 -0.83
C ALA A 67 -8.15 -6.37 -0.68
N ASN A 68 -8.28 -5.44 -1.64
CA ASN A 68 -9.38 -4.47 -1.65
C ASN A 68 -10.74 -5.14 -1.87
N GLU A 69 -10.80 -6.17 -2.72
CA GLU A 69 -12.03 -6.92 -3.02
C GLU A 69 -12.37 -7.94 -1.92
N HIS A 70 -11.36 -8.41 -1.14
CA HIS A 70 -11.47 -9.49 -0.17
C HIS A 70 -10.92 -9.10 1.20
N LYS A 71 -11.35 -7.96 1.75
CA LYS A 71 -10.81 -7.37 3.00
C LYS A 71 -10.77 -8.34 4.18
N ARG A 72 -11.83 -9.16 4.38
CA ARG A 72 -11.85 -10.14 5.46
C ARG A 72 -10.80 -11.24 5.27
N ALA A 73 -10.69 -11.81 4.09
CA ALA A 73 -9.66 -12.81 3.80
C ALA A 73 -8.24 -12.24 3.89
N ALA A 74 -8.05 -10.99 3.46
CA ALA A 74 -6.79 -10.28 3.63
C ALA A 74 -6.46 -10.07 5.12
N ALA A 75 -7.44 -9.70 5.94
CA ALA A 75 -7.26 -9.57 7.39
C ALA A 75 -6.85 -10.88 8.04
N ALA A 76 -7.49 -12.01 7.69
CA ALA A 76 -7.14 -13.32 8.20
C ALA A 76 -5.69 -13.74 7.87
N ILE A 77 -5.22 -13.38 6.66
CA ILE A 77 -3.82 -13.64 6.25
C ILE A 77 -2.86 -12.74 7.03
N LEU A 78 -3.16 -11.43 7.09
CA LEU A 78 -2.32 -10.45 7.77
C LEU A 78 -2.22 -10.71 9.26
N ASN A 79 -3.32 -11.12 9.90
CA ASN A 79 -3.34 -11.41 11.35
C ASN A 79 -2.33 -12.48 11.75
N LYS A 80 -2.09 -13.47 10.89
CA LYS A 80 -1.09 -14.53 11.12
C LYS A 80 0.35 -14.02 11.08
N GLN A 81 0.58 -12.83 10.51
CA GLN A 81 1.91 -12.25 10.29
C GLN A 81 2.12 -10.96 11.08
N THR A 82 1.15 -10.54 11.89
CA THR A 82 1.19 -9.29 12.64
C THR A 82 0.97 -9.53 14.13
N TYR A 83 1.23 -8.50 14.92
CA TYR A 83 1.04 -8.53 16.39
C TYR A 83 -0.38 -8.07 16.80
N TYR A 84 -1.36 -8.14 15.90
CA TYR A 84 -2.74 -7.83 16.26
C TYR A 84 -3.33 -8.94 17.14
N LEU A 85 -4.24 -8.56 18.02
CA LEU A 85 -4.83 -9.47 18.99
C LEU A 85 -5.74 -10.50 18.32
N ASP A 86 -6.52 -10.06 17.31
CA ASP A 86 -7.41 -10.94 16.58
C ASP A 86 -7.64 -10.49 15.11
N GLU A 87 -8.42 -11.29 14.38
CA GLU A 87 -8.73 -11.05 12.97
C GLU A 87 -9.66 -9.85 12.79
N ASP A 88 -10.58 -9.61 13.73
CA ASP A 88 -11.50 -8.48 13.65
C ASP A 88 -10.77 -7.15 13.81
N ASP A 89 -9.81 -7.07 14.72
CA ASP A 89 -8.95 -5.91 14.86
C ASP A 89 -8.14 -5.62 13.60
N THR A 90 -7.60 -6.68 13.00
CA THR A 90 -6.87 -6.57 11.74
C THR A 90 -7.79 -6.06 10.62
N TYR A 91 -9.00 -6.59 10.54
CA TYR A 91 -10.00 -6.15 9.57
C TYR A 91 -10.38 -4.68 9.76
N GLU A 92 -10.70 -4.27 11.00
CA GLU A 92 -11.02 -2.87 11.31
C GLU A 92 -9.87 -1.92 10.92
N GLY A 93 -8.62 -2.39 11.08
CA GLY A 93 -7.43 -1.63 10.70
C GLY A 93 -7.24 -1.44 9.19
N ILE A 94 -7.76 -2.34 8.36
CA ILE A 94 -7.52 -2.33 6.90
C ILE A 94 -8.77 -2.07 6.05
N LYS A 95 -9.98 -2.14 6.62
CA LYS A 95 -11.24 -2.11 5.85
C LYS A 95 -11.40 -0.88 4.95
N HIS A 96 -10.87 0.27 5.36
CA HIS A 96 -10.92 1.53 4.63
C HIS A 96 -9.60 1.90 3.93
N VAL A 97 -8.57 1.06 4.04
CA VAL A 97 -7.27 1.32 3.43
C VAL A 97 -7.28 0.85 1.98
N ASP A 98 -6.84 1.70 1.05
CA ASP A 98 -6.51 1.26 -0.30
C ASP A 98 -5.16 0.54 -0.27
N MET A 99 -5.16 -0.75 -0.61
CA MET A 99 -3.98 -1.61 -0.58
C MET A 99 -3.19 -1.57 -1.90
N VAL A 100 -3.69 -0.87 -2.92
CA VAL A 100 -2.98 -0.73 -4.20
C VAL A 100 -1.92 0.36 -4.08
N PRO A 101 -0.64 0.07 -4.40
CA PRO A 101 0.40 1.09 -4.40
C PRO A 101 0.06 2.26 -5.31
N ASN A 102 0.23 3.48 -4.82
CA ASN A 102 0.07 4.68 -5.62
C ASN A 102 1.06 5.78 -5.20
N LEU A 103 1.39 6.67 -6.14
CA LEU A 103 2.20 7.86 -5.94
C LEU A 103 1.37 9.12 -6.24
N SER A 104 0.20 9.21 -5.60
CA SER A 104 -0.65 10.41 -5.71
C SER A 104 0.07 11.65 -5.14
N ALA A 105 -0.33 12.83 -5.62
CA ALA A 105 0.20 14.10 -5.10
C ALA A 105 0.02 14.21 -3.58
N GLN A 106 -1.09 13.68 -3.04
CA GLN A 106 -1.33 13.63 -1.60
C GLN A 106 -0.30 12.74 -0.89
N ASN A 107 0.02 11.54 -1.41
CA ASN A 107 1.01 10.66 -0.80
C ASN A 107 2.41 11.29 -0.83
N ILE A 108 2.80 11.92 -1.93
CA ILE A 108 4.06 12.67 -2.03
C ILE A 108 4.10 13.82 -1.00
N ALA A 109 3.02 14.58 -0.88
CA ALA A 109 2.92 15.66 0.11
C ALA A 109 3.03 15.13 1.57
N MET A 110 2.42 13.97 1.87
CA MET A 110 2.55 13.33 3.19
C MET A 110 3.98 12.91 3.49
N VAL A 111 4.70 12.35 2.51
CA VAL A 111 6.13 12.01 2.66
C VAL A 111 6.96 13.26 2.89
N ASN A 112 6.68 14.37 2.20
CA ASN A 112 7.35 15.66 2.42
C ASN A 112 7.15 16.18 3.86
N ILE A 113 5.92 16.14 4.38
CA ILE A 113 5.63 16.54 5.76
C ILE A 113 6.42 15.69 6.76
N GLY A 114 6.43 14.36 6.58
CA GLY A 114 7.21 13.45 7.41
C GLY A 114 8.72 13.72 7.33
N LYS A 115 9.25 13.95 6.13
CA LYS A 115 10.65 14.32 5.89
C LYS A 115 11.01 15.62 6.62
N ASP A 116 10.18 16.67 6.48
CA ASP A 116 10.44 17.96 7.10
C ASP A 116 10.43 17.87 8.62
N PHE A 117 9.51 17.08 9.19
CA PHE A 117 9.51 16.77 10.61
C PHE A 117 10.80 16.07 11.04
N MET A 118 11.21 15.00 10.33
CA MET A 118 12.44 14.26 10.66
C MET A 118 13.69 15.14 10.55
N LEU A 119 13.74 16.02 9.56
CA LEU A 119 14.83 16.99 9.41
C LEU A 119 14.86 17.98 10.58
N LYS A 120 13.71 18.56 10.92
CA LYS A 120 13.57 19.50 12.04
C LYS A 120 13.96 18.89 13.39
N GLN A 121 13.65 17.61 13.60
CA GLN A 121 13.97 16.89 14.85
C GLN A 121 15.39 16.27 14.83
N GLY A 122 16.14 16.42 13.74
CA GLY A 122 17.50 15.90 13.62
C GLY A 122 17.61 14.38 13.40
N TYR A 123 16.50 13.70 13.08
CA TYR A 123 16.50 12.27 12.73
C TYR A 123 17.20 12.02 11.40
N ILE A 124 17.10 12.96 10.46
CA ILE A 124 17.89 12.97 9.24
C ILE A 124 18.72 14.25 9.19
N LYS A 125 19.94 14.13 8.62
CA LYS A 125 20.90 15.25 8.57
C LYS A 125 20.77 16.09 7.31
N ASN A 126 20.41 15.45 6.21
CA ASN A 126 20.39 16.07 4.89
C ASN A 126 18.96 16.17 4.38
N ASN A 127 18.63 17.33 3.82
CA ASN A 127 17.38 17.51 3.08
C ASN A 127 17.47 16.84 1.71
N PHE A 128 16.35 16.39 1.18
CA PHE A 128 16.23 15.85 -0.17
C PHE A 128 14.87 16.20 -0.78
N ASP A 129 14.83 16.22 -2.10
CA ASP A 129 13.64 16.45 -2.90
C ASP A 129 12.86 15.11 -3.05
N VAL A 130 11.70 15.02 -2.44
CA VAL A 130 10.91 13.77 -2.45
C VAL A 130 10.41 13.43 -3.85
N GLU A 131 10.10 14.41 -4.68
CA GLU A 131 9.62 14.17 -6.05
C GLU A 131 10.73 13.57 -6.94
N LYS A 132 11.97 14.05 -6.77
CA LYS A 132 13.14 13.49 -7.46
C LYS A 132 13.59 12.15 -6.87
N TRP A 133 13.36 11.94 -5.59
CA TRP A 133 13.67 10.68 -4.93
C TRP A 133 12.67 9.58 -5.27
N ALA A 134 11.40 9.92 -5.49
CA ALA A 134 10.39 8.99 -5.95
C ALA A 134 10.73 8.47 -7.35
N ALA A 135 10.43 7.21 -7.61
CA ALA A 135 10.65 6.54 -8.89
C ALA A 135 9.32 6.05 -9.48
N PRO A 136 8.46 6.97 -10.00
CA PRO A 136 7.12 6.64 -10.47
C PRO A 136 7.13 5.74 -11.72
N GLU A 137 8.22 5.71 -12.47
CA GLU A 137 8.36 4.96 -13.72
C GLU A 137 8.14 3.46 -13.53
N PHE A 138 8.59 2.87 -12.43
CA PHE A 138 8.40 1.44 -12.15
C PHE A 138 6.94 1.09 -11.92
N LEU A 139 6.23 1.92 -11.16
CA LEU A 139 4.80 1.74 -10.93
C LEU A 139 3.99 1.94 -12.22
N ALA A 140 4.32 2.96 -13.00
CA ALA A 140 3.69 3.25 -14.28
C ALA A 140 3.88 2.11 -15.28
N GLN A 141 5.11 1.59 -15.41
CA GLN A 141 5.43 0.45 -16.26
C GLN A 141 4.69 -0.81 -15.83
N ALA A 142 4.67 -1.11 -14.52
CA ALA A 142 3.95 -2.25 -13.98
C ALA A 142 2.43 -2.18 -14.29
N GLY A 143 1.82 -1.01 -14.11
CA GLY A 143 0.41 -0.78 -14.42
C GLY A 143 0.11 -0.96 -15.90
N LYS A 144 0.96 -0.41 -16.79
CA LYS A 144 0.85 -0.57 -18.24
C LYS A 144 0.89 -2.04 -18.66
N GLU A 145 1.89 -2.79 -18.22
CA GLU A 145 2.05 -4.21 -18.57
C GLU A 145 0.89 -5.07 -18.05
N LEU A 146 0.35 -4.78 -16.88
CA LEU A 146 -0.83 -5.47 -16.36
C LEU A 146 -2.06 -5.20 -17.24
N LEU A 147 -2.29 -3.97 -17.64
CA LEU A 147 -3.41 -3.60 -18.51
C LEU A 147 -3.31 -4.25 -19.89
N GLU A 148 -2.14 -4.23 -20.51
CA GLU A 148 -1.88 -4.89 -21.79
C GLU A 148 -2.13 -6.38 -21.70
N GLY A 149 -1.69 -7.04 -20.63
CA GLY A 149 -1.94 -8.46 -20.39
C GLY A 149 -3.42 -8.78 -20.20
N GLU A 150 -4.19 -7.94 -19.53
CA GLU A 150 -5.63 -8.10 -19.37
C GLU A 150 -6.38 -7.93 -20.70
N ILE A 151 -5.98 -6.95 -21.51
CA ILE A 151 -6.55 -6.72 -22.86
C ILE A 151 -6.27 -7.92 -23.77
N ALA A 152 -5.03 -8.45 -23.76
CA ALA A 152 -4.66 -9.61 -24.54
C ALA A 152 -5.49 -10.86 -24.16
N LYS A 153 -5.65 -11.12 -22.86
CA LYS A 153 -6.50 -12.23 -22.37
C LYS A 153 -7.95 -12.10 -22.83
N LYS A 154 -8.55 -10.91 -22.73
CA LYS A 154 -9.92 -10.66 -23.18
C LYS A 154 -10.08 -10.85 -24.69
N LYS A 155 -9.08 -10.49 -25.50
CA LYS A 155 -9.10 -10.73 -26.96
C LYS A 155 -9.04 -12.24 -27.27
N MET A 156 -8.17 -12.99 -26.57
CA MET A 156 -8.07 -14.44 -26.77
C MET A 156 -9.35 -15.18 -26.39
N GLN A 157 -10.05 -14.78 -25.33
CA GLN A 157 -11.33 -15.38 -24.92
C GLN A 157 -12.48 -15.12 -25.90
N LYS A 158 -12.38 -14.07 -26.73
CA LYS A 158 -13.38 -13.73 -27.76
C LYS A 158 -13.17 -14.45 -29.10
N ILE A 159 -12.08 -15.19 -29.26
CA ILE A 159 -11.86 -15.99 -30.48
C ILE A 159 -12.73 -17.26 -30.35
N PRO A 160 -13.75 -17.46 -31.19
CA PRO A 160 -14.55 -18.66 -31.14
C PRO A 160 -13.63 -19.85 -31.36
N THR A 161 -13.70 -20.86 -30.51
CA THR A 161 -13.06 -22.15 -30.76
C THR A 161 -13.68 -22.68 -32.05
N MET A 162 -12.92 -22.73 -33.13
CA MET A 162 -13.34 -23.48 -34.32
C MET A 162 -13.50 -24.92 -33.87
N GLN A 163 -14.71 -25.30 -33.51
CA GLN A 163 -15.08 -26.73 -33.46
C GLN A 163 -14.94 -27.24 -34.88
N GLY A 164 -13.91 -28.06 -35.10
CA GLY A 164 -13.71 -28.71 -36.36
C GLY A 164 -14.97 -29.45 -36.77
N ARG A 165 -15.56 -29.02 -37.87
CA ARG A 165 -16.45 -29.89 -38.62
C ARG A 165 -15.57 -31.02 -39.15
N VAL A 166 -15.58 -32.15 -38.44
CA VAL A 166 -15.21 -33.43 -39.01
C VAL A 166 -16.47 -33.89 -39.72
N GLY A 167 -16.47 -33.75 -41.05
CA GLY A 167 -17.43 -34.38 -41.93
C GLY A 167 -16.96 -35.78 -42.32
#